data_f9c544423595bd89c21bd9b1eee1e20d
#
_entry.id   f9c544423595bd89c21bd9b1eee1e20d
#
_cell.length_a   1.000
_cell.length_b   1.000
_cell.length_c   1.000
_cell.angle_alpha   90.00
_cell.angle_beta   90.00
_cell.angle_gamma   90.00
#
_symmetry.space_group_name_H-M   'P 1'
#
loop_
_entity.id
_entity.type
_entity.pdbx_description
1 polymer ?
#
loop_
_entity_poly.entity_id
_entity_poly.type
_entity_poly.pdbx_seq_one_letter_code
_entity_poly.pdbx_strand_id
1 'polypeptide(L)'
;MKFVPFIARRYLFSGRHKALVSAITLISVAGVGLGVFALIVVLAVMEGFTSNLVEKVIGAYAHIEVARAREDSPMMNTTETLARVRAVPGVKAASPVVNAKSMVMVTDPDTGATRQTGLFIMGVDLDLEPQVTRFMENVTGNARPGPREIVMGVDAAAGLGLALKMPSRKDGTPRPPPVVSLGAKMLVVAPRFENTPTGRSPLIRNALLAGVFQNGFPDTDAMMAYTSLETARSLFLLPDDYIDGLHLVVNDPHRVNEVRDALSEAMGPDFMVTTWPERNPILFDALRLEKWAMFIILLLIVLVAAFNIIGTLIMVVIEKTREIGILKSMGARESAIERIFLAQGFIIGGVGTALGTIGGLFVCYLLKYHIKLDIVSEAYLSDSIPILINPWTTVLVVVSSMVICVGAAVYPARQAARLDPVEALRHE
;
A
#
# COMPACT_ATOMS: atom_id res chain seq x y z
N MET A 1 -0.37 -16.53 -48.29
CA MET A 1 -0.31 -16.43 -46.82
C MET A 1 -1.64 -16.65 -46.06
N LYS A 2 -2.78 -16.88 -46.74
CA LYS A 2 -4.08 -17.18 -46.09
C LYS A 2 -4.21 -18.64 -45.56
N PHE A 3 -3.26 -19.50 -45.89
CA PHE A 3 -3.26 -20.92 -45.53
C PHE A 3 -2.91 -21.21 -44.06
N VAL A 4 -1.92 -20.49 -43.48
CA VAL A 4 -1.42 -20.71 -42.10
C VAL A 4 -2.52 -20.52 -41.05
N PRO A 5 -3.24 -19.38 -40.98
CA PRO A 5 -4.28 -19.19 -39.98
C PRO A 5 -5.49 -20.13 -40.20
N PHE A 6 -5.77 -20.53 -41.42
CA PHE A 6 -6.84 -21.47 -41.71
C PHE A 6 -6.55 -22.85 -41.12
N ILE A 7 -5.34 -23.38 -41.32
CA ILE A 7 -4.93 -24.67 -40.76
C ILE A 7 -4.80 -24.60 -39.25
N ALA A 8 -4.19 -23.54 -38.70
CA ALA A 8 -4.05 -23.38 -37.26
C ALA A 8 -5.42 -23.42 -36.54
N ARG A 9 -6.41 -22.69 -37.06
CA ARG A 9 -7.78 -22.73 -36.54
C ARG A 9 -8.45 -24.10 -36.70
N ARG A 10 -8.25 -24.75 -37.81
CA ARG A 10 -8.84 -26.08 -38.08
C ARG A 10 -8.24 -27.15 -37.17
N TYR A 11 -6.96 -27.07 -36.84
CA TYR A 11 -6.30 -27.99 -35.91
C TYR A 11 -6.81 -27.85 -34.47
N LEU A 12 -7.19 -26.65 -34.05
CA LEU A 12 -7.75 -26.38 -32.72
C LEU A 12 -9.23 -26.85 -32.59
N PHE A 13 -10.04 -26.75 -33.68
CA PHE A 13 -11.50 -26.93 -33.61
C PHE A 13 -12.03 -28.10 -34.49
N SER A 14 -11.18 -29.02 -34.94
CA SER A 14 -11.61 -30.14 -35.85
C SER A 14 -12.42 -31.19 -35.09
N GLY A 15 -13.71 -31.36 -35.47
CA GLY A 15 -14.70 -32.19 -34.79
C GLY A 15 -14.66 -33.67 -35.10
N ARG A 16 -15.40 -34.43 -34.31
CA ARG A 16 -15.96 -35.79 -34.33
C ARG A 16 -15.12 -36.99 -33.85
N HIS A 17 -13.77 -37.03 -33.93
CA HIS A 17 -12.99 -38.13 -33.34
C HIS A 17 -11.86 -37.73 -32.38
N LYS A 18 -11.80 -36.47 -31.95
CA LYS A 18 -10.66 -35.90 -31.21
C LYS A 18 -11.08 -35.10 -29.96
N ALA A 19 -11.95 -35.71 -29.17
CA ALA A 19 -12.38 -35.10 -27.88
C ALA A 19 -11.17 -34.78 -26.98
N LEU A 20 -10.10 -35.57 -27.03
CA LEU A 20 -8.89 -35.39 -26.25
C LEU A 20 -8.14 -34.09 -26.62
N VAL A 21 -7.89 -33.81 -27.91
CA VAL A 21 -7.17 -32.59 -28.33
C VAL A 21 -7.96 -31.31 -27.97
N SER A 22 -9.27 -31.38 -28.21
CA SER A 22 -10.16 -30.25 -27.85
C SER A 22 -10.17 -30.02 -26.34
N ALA A 23 -10.20 -31.07 -25.51
CA ALA A 23 -10.15 -30.99 -24.07
C ALA A 23 -8.81 -30.43 -23.59
N ILE A 24 -7.68 -30.88 -24.12
CA ILE A 24 -6.35 -30.40 -23.78
C ILE A 24 -6.19 -28.92 -24.16
N THR A 25 -6.65 -28.52 -25.34
CA THR A 25 -6.64 -27.10 -25.77
C THR A 25 -7.51 -26.23 -24.84
N LEU A 26 -8.70 -26.74 -24.45
CA LEU A 26 -9.57 -26.03 -23.52
C LEU A 26 -8.91 -25.84 -22.13
N ILE A 27 -8.27 -26.91 -21.63
CA ILE A 27 -7.51 -26.87 -20.37
C ILE A 27 -6.39 -25.83 -20.47
N SER A 28 -5.70 -25.72 -21.60
CA SER A 28 -4.62 -24.75 -21.79
C SER A 28 -5.15 -23.32 -21.86
N VAL A 29 -6.22 -23.07 -22.58
CA VAL A 29 -6.90 -21.77 -22.62
C VAL A 29 -7.38 -21.38 -21.22
N ALA A 30 -8.00 -22.33 -20.50
CA ALA A 30 -8.44 -22.11 -19.13
C ALA A 30 -7.27 -21.85 -18.18
N GLY A 31 -6.16 -22.58 -18.31
CA GLY A 31 -4.95 -22.38 -17.51
C GLY A 31 -4.34 -20.99 -17.69
N VAL A 32 -4.17 -20.54 -18.95
CA VAL A 32 -3.72 -19.17 -19.25
C VAL A 32 -4.73 -18.16 -18.75
N GLY A 33 -6.03 -18.39 -18.98
CA GLY A 33 -7.10 -17.50 -18.53
C GLY A 33 -7.14 -17.34 -17.02
N LEU A 34 -7.04 -18.44 -16.27
CA LEU A 34 -6.97 -18.42 -14.80
C LEU A 34 -5.72 -17.70 -14.30
N GLY A 35 -4.56 -17.91 -14.94
CA GLY A 35 -3.33 -17.21 -14.59
C GLY A 35 -3.46 -15.70 -14.76
N VAL A 36 -3.94 -15.25 -15.91
CA VAL A 36 -4.16 -13.82 -16.20
C VAL A 36 -5.24 -13.22 -15.29
N PHE A 37 -6.33 -13.95 -15.07
CA PHE A 37 -7.39 -13.58 -14.14
C PHE A 37 -6.85 -13.34 -12.73
N ALA A 38 -6.13 -14.32 -12.18
CA ALA A 38 -5.56 -14.23 -10.85
C ALA A 38 -4.58 -13.07 -10.73
N LEU A 39 -3.71 -12.87 -11.73
CA LEU A 39 -2.78 -11.76 -11.80
C LEU A 39 -3.47 -10.40 -11.73
N ILE A 40 -4.49 -10.18 -12.56
CA ILE A 40 -5.20 -8.89 -12.60
C ILE A 40 -5.88 -8.62 -11.27
N VAL A 41 -6.57 -9.62 -10.69
CA VAL A 41 -7.27 -9.45 -9.42
C VAL A 41 -6.28 -9.16 -8.28
N VAL A 42 -5.23 -9.97 -8.16
CA VAL A 42 -4.23 -9.81 -7.08
C VAL A 42 -3.51 -8.48 -7.21
N LEU A 43 -3.03 -8.10 -8.40
CA LEU A 43 -2.35 -6.82 -8.60
C LEU A 43 -3.26 -5.63 -8.33
N ALA A 44 -4.53 -5.67 -8.75
CA ALA A 44 -5.48 -4.58 -8.51
C ALA A 44 -5.81 -4.39 -7.02
N VAL A 45 -5.94 -5.50 -6.26
CA VAL A 45 -6.16 -5.45 -4.81
C VAL A 45 -4.92 -4.92 -4.08
N MET A 46 -3.73 -5.44 -4.42
CA MET A 46 -2.48 -5.04 -3.77
C MET A 46 -2.11 -3.58 -4.10
N GLU A 47 -2.26 -3.16 -5.37
CA GLU A 47 -2.01 -1.77 -5.76
C GLU A 47 -2.98 -0.81 -5.05
N GLY A 48 -4.25 -1.20 -4.93
CA GLY A 48 -5.24 -0.46 -4.16
C GLY A 48 -4.91 -0.39 -2.67
N PHE A 49 -4.51 -1.50 -2.08
CA PHE A 49 -4.11 -1.57 -0.67
C PHE A 49 -2.87 -0.72 -0.37
N THR A 50 -1.82 -0.88 -1.16
CA THR A 50 -0.57 -0.10 -1.02
C THR A 50 -0.83 1.40 -1.21
N SER A 51 -1.61 1.78 -2.23
CA SER A 51 -1.97 3.18 -2.47
C SER A 51 -2.77 3.77 -1.31
N ASN A 52 -3.75 3.04 -0.79
CA ASN A 52 -4.56 3.49 0.35
C ASN A 52 -3.72 3.63 1.64
N LEU A 53 -2.82 2.68 1.93
CA LEU A 53 -1.90 2.79 3.06
C LEU A 53 -1.01 4.01 2.93
N VAL A 54 -0.37 4.18 1.77
CA VAL A 54 0.51 5.32 1.50
C VAL A 54 -0.25 6.65 1.61
N GLU A 55 -1.45 6.75 1.04
CA GLU A 55 -2.27 7.96 1.11
C GLU A 55 -2.67 8.31 2.56
N LYS A 56 -3.05 7.31 3.36
CA LYS A 56 -3.37 7.53 4.77
C LYS A 56 -2.14 7.97 5.57
N VAL A 57 -0.99 7.33 5.36
CA VAL A 57 0.27 7.72 6.02
C VAL A 57 0.67 9.13 5.63
N ILE A 58 0.65 9.46 4.32
CA ILE A 58 0.96 10.81 3.82
C ILE A 58 -0.01 11.86 4.39
N GLY A 59 -1.30 11.52 4.55
CA GLY A 59 -2.27 12.43 5.14
C GLY A 59 -2.15 12.60 6.65
N ALA A 60 -1.76 11.55 7.37
CA ALA A 60 -1.67 11.58 8.83
C ALA A 60 -0.38 12.23 9.35
N TYR A 61 0.72 12.10 8.61
CA TYR A 61 2.04 12.56 9.04
C TYR A 61 2.58 13.66 8.13
N ALA A 62 3.49 14.49 8.68
CA ALA A 62 4.28 15.41 7.88
C ALA A 62 5.11 14.66 6.83
N HIS A 63 5.26 15.24 5.63
CA HIS A 63 6.05 14.64 4.56
C HIS A 63 7.56 14.65 4.87
N ILE A 64 8.02 15.69 5.53
CA ILE A 64 9.41 15.86 5.98
C ILE A 64 9.37 16.43 7.38
N GLU A 65 10.27 15.97 8.22
CA GLU A 65 10.58 16.55 9.51
C GLU A 65 12.00 17.09 9.51
N VAL A 66 12.18 18.32 9.97
CA VAL A 66 13.47 18.95 10.17
C VAL A 66 13.68 19.11 11.67
N ALA A 67 14.69 18.47 12.22
CA ALA A 67 15.07 18.54 13.63
C ALA A 67 16.55 18.91 13.78
N ARG A 68 17.00 19.23 14.98
CA ARG A 68 18.44 19.34 15.25
C ARG A 68 19.10 17.98 15.19
N ALA A 69 20.31 17.92 14.62
CA ALA A 69 21.10 16.70 14.55
C ALA A 69 21.54 16.19 15.94
N ARG A 70 21.60 17.07 16.93
CA ARG A 70 21.86 16.73 18.34
C ARG A 70 20.58 16.90 19.14
N GLU A 71 20.10 15.84 19.74
CA GLU A 71 18.89 15.84 20.59
C GLU A 71 18.91 16.84 21.75
N ASP A 72 20.09 17.17 22.28
CA ASP A 72 20.24 18.11 23.40
C ASP A 72 20.33 19.58 22.98
N SER A 73 20.27 19.88 21.70
CA SER A 73 20.39 21.25 21.20
C SER A 73 19.01 21.80 20.84
N PRO A 74 18.46 22.74 21.62
CA PRO A 74 17.17 23.34 21.29
C PRO A 74 17.23 24.08 19.96
N MET A 75 16.15 23.99 19.19
CA MET A 75 15.97 24.88 18.05
C MET A 75 15.32 26.15 18.55
N MET A 76 16.07 27.24 18.45
CA MET A 76 15.61 28.58 18.78
C MET A 76 15.45 29.37 17.47
N ASN A 77 14.90 30.58 17.52
CA ASN A 77 14.62 31.43 16.35
C ASN A 77 13.63 30.75 15.37
N THR A 78 12.53 30.31 15.92
CA THR A 78 11.47 29.61 15.16
C THR A 78 11.07 30.35 13.89
N THR A 79 10.91 31.67 13.95
CA THR A 79 10.49 32.53 12.83
C THR A 79 11.51 32.53 11.70
N GLU A 80 12.81 32.64 12.00
CA GLU A 80 13.89 32.65 11.03
C GLU A 80 14.04 31.27 10.38
N THR A 81 14.04 30.20 11.17
CA THR A 81 14.16 28.82 10.70
C THR A 81 12.97 28.46 9.79
N LEU A 82 11.76 28.87 10.17
CA LEU A 82 10.56 28.68 9.37
C LEU A 82 10.63 29.42 8.03
N ALA A 83 11.15 30.65 8.02
CA ALA A 83 11.34 31.43 6.80
C ALA A 83 12.36 30.77 5.85
N ARG A 84 13.49 30.27 6.39
CA ARG A 84 14.50 29.54 5.61
C ARG A 84 13.94 28.28 4.94
N VAL A 85 13.20 27.48 5.70
CA VAL A 85 12.60 26.23 5.22
C VAL A 85 11.54 26.51 4.14
N ARG A 86 10.69 27.53 4.35
CA ARG A 86 9.65 27.92 3.37
C ARG A 86 10.21 28.49 2.07
N ALA A 87 11.43 29.00 2.08
CA ALA A 87 12.10 29.50 0.89
C ALA A 87 12.62 28.38 -0.04
N VAL A 88 12.70 27.13 0.44
CA VAL A 88 13.19 26.00 -0.34
C VAL A 88 12.13 25.59 -1.38
N PRO A 89 12.51 25.49 -2.69
CA PRO A 89 11.59 25.08 -3.73
C PRO A 89 10.99 23.67 -3.45
N GLY A 90 9.68 23.54 -3.62
CA GLY A 90 8.98 22.29 -3.39
C GLY A 90 8.31 22.16 -2.01
N VAL A 91 8.65 23.00 -1.05
CA VAL A 91 7.95 23.08 0.24
C VAL A 91 6.63 23.84 0.04
N LYS A 92 5.52 23.23 0.47
CA LYS A 92 4.18 23.82 0.38
C LYS A 92 3.81 24.58 1.66
N ALA A 93 4.02 23.95 2.80
CA ALA A 93 3.78 24.53 4.13
C ALA A 93 4.74 23.93 5.15
N ALA A 94 4.93 24.67 6.27
CA ALA A 94 5.75 24.23 7.39
C ALA A 94 5.13 24.73 8.70
N SER A 95 5.19 23.88 9.74
CA SER A 95 4.65 24.11 11.08
C SER A 95 5.69 23.76 12.15
N PRO A 96 5.89 24.57 13.18
CA PRO A 96 6.76 24.26 14.29
C PRO A 96 6.11 23.25 15.24
N VAL A 97 6.94 22.34 15.79
CA VAL A 97 6.48 21.30 16.70
C VAL A 97 7.39 21.15 17.93
N VAL A 98 6.75 20.77 19.04
CA VAL A 98 7.41 20.32 20.27
C VAL A 98 6.96 18.91 20.54
N ASN A 99 7.89 17.97 20.69
CA ASN A 99 7.60 16.56 20.97
C ASN A 99 8.07 16.18 22.37
N ALA A 100 7.17 15.69 23.20
CA ALA A 100 7.51 15.25 24.53
C ALA A 100 6.96 13.86 24.85
N LYS A 101 7.84 12.95 25.26
CA LYS A 101 7.44 11.66 25.82
C LYS A 101 6.89 11.93 27.23
N SER A 102 5.72 11.37 27.54
CA SER A 102 5.05 11.61 28.81
C SER A 102 4.29 10.38 29.25
N MET A 103 4.03 10.26 30.54
CA MET A 103 3.06 9.34 31.08
C MET A 103 1.82 10.15 31.50
N VAL A 104 0.66 9.71 31.06
CA VAL A 104 -0.62 10.29 31.47
C VAL A 104 -1.30 9.35 32.43
N MET A 105 -1.78 9.90 33.55
CA MET A 105 -2.47 9.18 34.62
C MET A 105 -3.83 9.79 34.88
N VAL A 106 -4.82 8.91 35.06
CA VAL A 106 -6.18 9.29 35.42
C VAL A 106 -6.61 8.45 36.62
N THR A 107 -7.11 9.11 37.65
CA THR A 107 -7.69 8.43 38.80
C THR A 107 -9.22 8.51 38.70
N ASP A 108 -9.85 7.39 38.68
CA ASP A 108 -11.30 7.25 38.68
C ASP A 108 -11.85 7.77 40.02
N PRO A 109 -12.72 8.79 40.03
CA PRO A 109 -13.21 9.38 41.27
C PRO A 109 -14.09 8.43 42.09
N ASP A 110 -14.74 7.46 41.44
CA ASP A 110 -15.69 6.56 42.11
C ASP A 110 -15.00 5.34 42.72
N THR A 111 -14.01 4.79 42.02
CA THR A 111 -13.29 3.55 42.42
C THR A 111 -11.94 3.82 43.07
N GLY A 112 -11.37 5.03 42.91
CA GLY A 112 -10.00 5.36 43.30
C GLY A 112 -8.92 4.65 42.47
N ALA A 113 -9.31 3.87 41.44
CA ALA A 113 -8.38 3.15 40.58
C ALA A 113 -7.63 4.15 39.67
N THR A 114 -6.30 4.03 39.65
CA THR A 114 -5.46 4.83 38.75
C THR A 114 -5.11 4.04 37.52
N ARG A 115 -5.42 4.59 36.34
CA ARG A 115 -5.01 4.08 35.03
C ARG A 115 -3.93 4.98 34.48
N GLN A 116 -2.97 4.39 33.76
CA GLN A 116 -1.84 5.15 33.19
C GLN A 116 -1.49 4.63 31.81
N THR A 117 -1.00 5.51 30.95
CA THR A 117 -0.48 5.17 29.61
C THR A 117 0.67 6.09 29.24
N GLY A 118 1.61 5.57 28.46
CA GLY A 118 2.69 6.37 27.87
C GLY A 118 2.20 7.05 26.59
N LEU A 119 2.42 8.36 26.47
CA LEU A 119 2.00 9.15 25.31
C LEU A 119 3.14 10.04 24.80
N PHE A 120 3.16 10.24 23.49
CA PHE A 120 3.88 11.33 22.85
C PHE A 120 2.94 12.52 22.77
N ILE A 121 3.20 13.55 23.58
CA ILE A 121 2.43 14.79 23.55
C ILE A 121 3.13 15.75 22.59
N MET A 122 2.44 16.12 21.53
CA MET A 122 2.92 17.02 20.49
C MET A 122 2.31 18.41 20.69
N GLY A 123 3.15 19.39 20.95
CA GLY A 123 2.77 20.81 20.92
C GLY A 123 2.84 21.31 19.48
N VAL A 124 1.74 21.82 18.95
CA VAL A 124 1.62 22.28 17.57
C VAL A 124 1.10 23.70 17.47
N ASP A 125 1.44 24.36 16.38
CA ASP A 125 0.78 25.60 15.99
C ASP A 125 -0.61 25.27 15.41
N LEU A 126 -1.67 25.64 16.11
CA LEU A 126 -3.04 25.26 15.75
C LEU A 126 -3.55 25.90 14.45
N ASP A 127 -2.84 26.87 13.88
CA ASP A 127 -3.18 27.55 12.62
C ASP A 127 -2.33 27.03 11.45
N LEU A 128 -1.08 26.64 11.70
CA LEU A 128 -0.15 26.16 10.69
C LEU A 128 -0.21 24.63 10.49
N GLU A 129 -0.37 23.88 11.58
CA GLU A 129 -0.35 22.42 11.53
C GLU A 129 -1.46 21.81 10.63
N PRO A 130 -2.70 22.34 10.58
CA PRO A 130 -3.72 21.83 9.66
C PRO A 130 -3.38 21.98 8.18
N GLN A 131 -2.39 22.83 7.84
CA GLN A 131 -1.88 22.96 6.48
C GLN A 131 -0.84 21.89 6.13
N VAL A 132 -0.30 21.21 7.14
CA VAL A 132 0.78 20.22 7.00
C VAL A 132 0.28 18.80 7.22
N THR A 133 -0.56 18.58 8.23
CA THR A 133 -1.09 17.25 8.58
C THR A 133 -2.61 17.28 8.74
N ARG A 134 -3.25 16.12 8.62
CA ARG A 134 -4.72 15.98 8.76
C ARG A 134 -5.15 15.32 10.06
N PHE A 135 -4.24 15.09 10.99
CA PHE A 135 -4.62 14.38 12.23
C PHE A 135 -5.64 15.15 13.10
N MET A 136 -5.80 16.45 12.85
CA MET A 136 -6.79 17.29 13.52
C MET A 136 -8.19 17.26 12.88
N GLU A 137 -8.37 16.60 11.73
CA GLU A 137 -9.66 16.60 10.99
C GLU A 137 -10.72 15.70 11.65
N ASN A 138 -10.32 14.57 12.25
CA ASN A 138 -11.23 13.55 12.80
C ASN A 138 -11.30 13.61 14.34
N VAL A 139 -11.65 14.78 14.88
CA VAL A 139 -11.72 15.00 16.32
C VAL A 139 -13.16 15.01 16.82
N THR A 140 -13.43 14.25 17.87
CA THR A 140 -14.66 14.33 18.67
C THR A 140 -14.38 15.17 19.89
N GLY A 141 -15.04 16.31 20.03
CA GLY A 141 -14.78 17.32 21.05
C GLY A 141 -14.16 18.59 20.45
N ASN A 142 -13.34 19.28 21.22
CA ASN A 142 -12.67 20.50 20.79
C ASN A 142 -11.36 20.17 20.07
N ALA A 143 -11.29 20.41 18.76
CA ALA A 143 -10.08 20.22 17.96
C ALA A 143 -9.00 21.29 18.19
N ARG A 144 -9.37 22.42 18.81
CA ARG A 144 -8.45 23.51 19.16
C ARG A 144 -8.33 23.62 20.68
N PRO A 145 -7.45 22.80 21.30
CA PRO A 145 -7.31 22.78 22.74
C PRO A 145 -6.88 24.14 23.29
N GLY A 146 -7.54 24.55 24.36
CA GLY A 146 -7.20 25.76 25.13
C GLY A 146 -6.01 25.55 26.09
N PRO A 147 -5.76 26.50 26.98
CA PRO A 147 -4.69 26.37 27.96
C PRO A 147 -4.86 25.12 28.84
N ARG A 148 -3.81 24.32 28.95
CA ARG A 148 -3.76 23.03 29.67
C ARG A 148 -4.76 21.97 29.16
N GLU A 149 -5.29 22.13 27.96
CA GLU A 149 -6.12 21.14 27.30
C GLU A 149 -5.30 20.29 26.37
N ILE A 150 -5.64 19.01 26.28
CA ILE A 150 -4.98 18.02 25.42
C ILE A 150 -6.04 17.25 24.64
N VAL A 151 -5.79 17.01 23.36
CA VAL A 151 -6.54 16.09 22.51
C VAL A 151 -5.69 14.84 22.34
N MET A 152 -6.26 13.66 22.58
CA MET A 152 -5.51 12.41 22.49
C MET A 152 -6.16 11.41 21.53
N GLY A 153 -5.41 10.41 21.12
CA GLY A 153 -5.95 9.34 20.30
C GLY A 153 -7.03 8.55 21.04
N VAL A 154 -8.02 8.08 20.30
CA VAL A 154 -9.19 7.40 20.86
C VAL A 154 -8.82 6.13 21.64
N ASP A 155 -7.77 5.40 21.23
CA ASP A 155 -7.31 4.20 21.91
C ASP A 155 -6.60 4.52 23.22
N ALA A 156 -5.81 5.58 23.25
CA ALA A 156 -5.20 6.09 24.46
C ALA A 156 -6.29 6.52 25.48
N ALA A 157 -7.28 7.27 25.04
CA ALA A 157 -8.37 7.71 25.87
C ALA A 157 -9.23 6.53 26.40
N ALA A 158 -9.48 5.52 25.56
CA ALA A 158 -10.18 4.30 25.96
C ALA A 158 -9.39 3.50 27.00
N GLY A 159 -8.08 3.36 26.83
CA GLY A 159 -7.20 2.72 27.82
C GLY A 159 -7.21 3.41 29.19
N LEU A 160 -7.33 4.72 29.19
CA LEU A 160 -7.49 5.54 30.41
C LEU A 160 -8.93 5.54 30.99
N GLY A 161 -9.90 4.97 30.27
CA GLY A 161 -11.32 5.00 30.65
C GLY A 161 -12.01 6.33 30.36
N LEU A 162 -11.42 7.18 29.54
CA LEU A 162 -11.94 8.51 29.18
C LEU A 162 -12.78 8.51 27.90
N ALA A 163 -12.74 7.43 27.14
CA ALA A 163 -13.55 7.27 25.93
C ALA A 163 -14.06 5.82 25.80
N LEU A 164 -15.26 5.68 25.20
CA LEU A 164 -15.80 4.39 24.80
C LEU A 164 -15.88 4.35 23.27
N LYS A 165 -15.17 3.40 22.68
CA LYS A 165 -15.29 3.12 21.24
C LYS A 165 -16.64 2.48 20.97
N MET A 166 -17.39 3.05 20.04
CA MET A 166 -18.61 2.43 19.57
C MET A 166 -18.29 1.33 18.54
N PRO A 167 -18.94 0.15 18.63
CA PRO A 167 -18.73 -0.91 17.65
C PRO A 167 -19.17 -0.46 16.25
N SER A 168 -18.51 -0.98 15.22
CA SER A 168 -18.94 -0.80 13.83
C SER A 168 -20.33 -1.41 13.64
N ARG A 169 -21.20 -0.71 12.92
CA ARG A 169 -22.54 -1.25 12.61
C ARG A 169 -22.47 -2.18 11.40
N LYS A 170 -23.15 -3.33 11.50
CA LYS A 170 -23.21 -4.34 10.43
C LYS A 170 -23.99 -3.90 9.17
N ASP A 171 -24.69 -2.78 9.25
CA ASP A 171 -25.55 -2.23 8.18
C ASP A 171 -24.79 -1.32 7.18
N GLY A 172 -23.46 -1.19 7.33
CA GLY A 172 -22.63 -0.35 6.47
C GLY A 172 -22.81 1.16 6.70
N THR A 173 -23.47 1.56 7.78
CA THR A 173 -23.52 2.96 8.21
C THR A 173 -22.19 3.36 8.86
N PRO A 174 -21.75 4.62 8.71
CA PRO A 174 -20.52 5.10 9.36
C PRO A 174 -20.54 4.80 10.86
N ARG A 175 -19.36 4.44 11.41
CA ARG A 175 -19.21 4.21 12.85
C ARG A 175 -19.66 5.45 13.61
N PRO A 176 -20.53 5.32 14.65
CA PRO A 176 -20.90 6.48 15.46
C PRO A 176 -19.66 7.03 16.19
N PRO A 177 -19.61 8.34 16.47
CA PRO A 177 -18.52 8.94 17.20
C PRO A 177 -18.35 8.31 18.58
N PRO A 178 -17.12 8.23 19.12
CA PRO A 178 -16.89 7.70 20.46
C PRO A 178 -17.58 8.57 21.53
N VAL A 179 -18.02 7.96 22.61
CA VAL A 179 -18.49 8.68 23.79
C VAL A 179 -17.26 9.11 24.59
N VAL A 180 -17.09 10.40 24.84
CA VAL A 180 -15.88 10.99 25.42
C VAL A 180 -16.20 11.76 26.69
N SER A 181 -15.41 11.55 27.74
CA SER A 181 -15.49 12.30 29.00
C SER A 181 -14.75 13.64 28.88
N LEU A 182 -15.33 14.59 28.16
CA LEU A 182 -14.72 15.93 27.96
C LEU A 182 -14.55 16.66 29.31
N GLY A 183 -13.43 17.40 29.44
CA GLY A 183 -13.08 18.10 30.66
C GLY A 183 -12.54 17.22 31.79
N ALA A 184 -12.36 15.92 31.55
CA ALA A 184 -11.76 15.01 32.53
C ALA A 184 -10.35 15.47 32.90
N LYS A 185 -10.09 15.48 34.22
CA LYS A 185 -8.77 15.83 34.76
C LYS A 185 -7.79 14.69 34.62
N MET A 186 -6.59 14.99 34.17
CA MET A 186 -5.50 14.02 34.04
C MET A 186 -4.19 14.63 34.57
N LEU A 187 -3.30 13.78 35.01
CA LEU A 187 -1.94 14.12 35.43
C LEU A 187 -0.98 13.75 34.29
N VAL A 188 -0.22 14.74 33.83
CA VAL A 188 0.87 14.52 32.85
C VAL A 188 2.18 14.49 33.62
N VAL A 189 2.89 13.38 33.53
CA VAL A 189 4.20 13.15 34.14
C VAL A 189 5.25 13.24 33.04
N ALA A 190 6.06 14.28 33.08
CA ALA A 190 7.15 14.48 32.14
C ALA A 190 8.41 13.72 32.57
N PRO A 191 9.26 13.25 31.64
CA PRO A 191 10.56 12.61 31.98
C PRO A 191 11.63 13.63 32.37
N ARG A 192 11.21 14.71 32.98
CA ARG A 192 12.06 15.79 33.53
C ARG A 192 11.88 15.87 35.02
N PHE A 193 12.94 16.26 35.69
CA PHE A 193 12.93 16.43 37.14
C PHE A 193 12.99 17.90 37.51
N GLU A 194 12.12 18.27 38.41
CA GLU A 194 12.12 19.60 39.05
C GLU A 194 12.84 19.50 40.39
N ASN A 195 13.67 20.49 40.70
CA ASN A 195 14.31 20.56 42.00
C ASN A 195 13.29 21.14 43.02
N THR A 196 12.87 20.32 43.94
CA THR A 196 11.98 20.70 45.03
C THR A 196 12.78 20.82 46.35
N PRO A 197 12.28 21.50 47.35
CA PRO A 197 12.95 21.58 48.68
C PRO A 197 13.21 20.20 49.31
N THR A 198 12.48 19.17 48.90
CA THR A 198 12.58 17.79 49.36
C THR A 198 13.43 16.88 48.48
N GLY A 199 14.01 17.41 47.39
CA GLY A 199 14.82 16.65 46.43
C GLY A 199 14.36 16.77 44.98
N ARG A 200 14.86 15.89 44.12
CA ARG A 200 14.44 15.80 42.72
C ARG A 200 13.12 15.02 42.59
N SER A 201 12.08 15.71 42.12
CA SER A 201 10.77 15.10 41.85
C SER A 201 10.47 15.09 40.34
N PRO A 202 9.77 14.09 39.79
CA PRO A 202 9.31 14.16 38.44
C PRO A 202 8.36 15.34 38.24
N LEU A 203 8.44 15.97 37.08
CA LEU A 203 7.56 17.11 36.74
C LEU A 203 6.14 16.58 36.48
N ILE A 204 5.21 16.93 37.36
CA ILE A 204 3.79 16.55 37.26
C ILE A 204 2.94 17.78 37.04
N ARG A 205 2.10 17.76 36.01
CA ARG A 205 1.19 18.88 35.69
C ARG A 205 -0.23 18.37 35.45
N ASN A 206 -1.20 19.21 35.79
CA ASN A 206 -2.61 18.94 35.50
C ASN A 206 -2.94 19.33 34.05
N ALA A 207 -3.69 18.47 33.36
CA ALA A 207 -4.27 18.75 32.07
C ALA A 207 -5.74 18.31 32.01
N LEU A 208 -6.48 18.78 31.02
CA LEU A 208 -7.87 18.47 30.78
C LEU A 208 -8.01 17.81 29.39
N LEU A 209 -8.93 16.86 29.27
CA LEU A 209 -9.26 16.28 27.98
C LEU A 209 -10.19 17.20 27.20
N ALA A 210 -9.68 17.77 26.08
CA ALA A 210 -10.45 18.61 25.16
C ALA A 210 -11.24 17.80 24.14
N GLY A 211 -10.68 16.67 23.69
CA GLY A 211 -11.26 15.83 22.67
C GLY A 211 -10.45 14.57 22.41
N VAL A 212 -10.97 13.74 21.53
CA VAL A 212 -10.24 12.57 21.01
C VAL A 212 -10.23 12.57 19.50
N PHE A 213 -9.11 12.18 18.90
CA PHE A 213 -9.01 11.99 17.46
C PHE A 213 -8.97 10.49 17.11
N GLN A 214 -9.40 10.17 15.90
CA GLN A 214 -9.37 8.82 15.36
C GLN A 214 -8.86 8.84 13.91
N ASN A 215 -7.59 8.48 13.72
CA ASN A 215 -6.92 8.51 12.40
C ASN A 215 -6.87 7.13 11.72
N GLY A 216 -7.22 6.06 12.44
CA GLY A 216 -7.21 4.70 11.93
C GLY A 216 -5.85 4.03 11.90
N PHE A 217 -4.83 4.64 12.49
CA PHE A 217 -3.54 4.02 12.77
C PHE A 217 -3.48 3.64 14.24
N PRO A 218 -3.46 2.35 14.58
CA PRO A 218 -3.48 1.90 15.98
C PRO A 218 -2.38 2.54 16.83
N ASP A 219 -1.16 2.65 16.28
CA ASP A 219 -0.04 3.26 17.00
C ASP A 219 -0.27 4.75 17.29
N THR A 220 -0.79 5.50 16.31
CA THR A 220 -1.11 6.93 16.50
C THR A 220 -2.27 7.10 17.46
N ASP A 221 -3.33 6.33 17.29
CA ASP A 221 -4.54 6.42 18.11
C ASP A 221 -4.30 5.94 19.57
N ALA A 222 -3.27 5.08 19.79
CA ALA A 222 -2.90 4.56 21.11
C ALA A 222 -1.81 5.35 21.83
N MET A 223 -0.91 6.05 21.09
CA MET A 223 0.31 6.60 21.67
C MET A 223 0.48 8.10 21.48
N MET A 224 -0.39 8.78 20.73
CA MET A 224 -0.23 10.21 20.44
C MET A 224 -1.31 11.08 21.08
N ALA A 225 -0.89 12.27 21.47
CA ALA A 225 -1.76 13.35 21.88
C ALA A 225 -1.20 14.67 21.33
N TYR A 226 -2.05 15.68 21.18
CA TYR A 226 -1.58 17.02 20.80
C TYR A 226 -2.21 18.13 21.66
N THR A 227 -1.51 19.24 21.71
CA THR A 227 -1.93 20.46 22.39
C THR A 227 -1.34 21.68 21.66
N SER A 228 -1.65 22.89 22.11
CA SER A 228 -0.99 24.10 21.57
C SER A 228 0.49 24.15 21.94
N LEU A 229 1.32 24.82 21.13
CA LEU A 229 2.74 25.07 21.43
C LEU A 229 2.93 25.70 22.83
N GLU A 230 2.11 26.69 23.16
CA GLU A 230 2.17 27.36 24.46
C GLU A 230 1.88 26.40 25.61
N THR A 231 0.85 25.58 25.46
CA THR A 231 0.50 24.57 26.47
C THR A 231 1.60 23.54 26.63
N ALA A 232 2.19 23.04 25.52
CA ALA A 232 3.29 22.10 25.59
C ALA A 232 4.51 22.70 26.29
N ARG A 233 4.91 23.93 25.94
CA ARG A 233 6.01 24.62 26.60
C ARG A 233 5.76 24.82 28.10
N SER A 234 4.55 25.17 28.46
CA SER A 234 4.15 25.33 29.88
C SER A 234 4.15 23.98 30.63
N LEU A 235 3.62 22.91 30.02
CA LEU A 235 3.58 21.58 30.63
C LEU A 235 4.98 20.99 30.88
N PHE A 236 5.94 21.28 29.99
CA PHE A 236 7.28 20.71 30.03
C PHE A 236 8.37 21.68 30.50
N LEU A 237 7.99 22.87 30.95
CA LEU A 237 8.89 23.95 31.39
C LEU A 237 9.97 24.25 30.34
N LEU A 238 9.53 24.47 29.10
CA LEU A 238 10.38 24.84 27.98
C LEU A 238 10.42 26.35 27.79
N PRO A 239 11.50 26.92 27.24
CA PRO A 239 11.55 28.31 26.84
C PRO A 239 10.44 28.70 25.85
N ASP A 240 10.03 29.97 25.80
CA ASP A 240 8.93 30.43 24.96
C ASP A 240 9.18 30.28 23.46
N ASP A 241 10.42 30.28 23.00
CA ASP A 241 10.80 30.13 21.60
C ASP A 241 11.35 28.72 21.27
N TYR A 242 11.20 27.77 22.19
CA TYR A 242 11.68 26.40 22.02
C TYR A 242 10.80 25.62 21.05
N ILE A 243 11.44 24.92 20.10
CA ILE A 243 10.84 23.86 19.28
C ILE A 243 11.82 22.69 19.15
N ASP A 244 11.29 21.49 18.98
CA ASP A 244 12.09 20.29 18.67
C ASP A 244 12.34 20.16 17.18
N GLY A 245 11.40 20.61 16.35
CA GLY A 245 11.51 20.50 14.92
C GLY A 245 10.43 21.25 14.14
N LEU A 246 10.46 21.04 12.85
CA LEU A 246 9.47 21.55 11.90
C LEU A 246 8.85 20.38 11.14
N HIS A 247 7.54 20.37 11.07
CA HIS A 247 6.77 19.52 10.18
C HIS A 247 6.58 20.22 8.84
N LEU A 248 6.80 19.51 7.73
CA LEU A 248 6.67 20.08 6.39
C LEU A 248 5.81 19.19 5.49
N VAL A 249 5.07 19.85 4.62
CA VAL A 249 4.39 19.22 3.49
C VAL A 249 4.98 19.72 2.18
N VAL A 250 5.21 18.81 1.25
CA VAL A 250 5.73 19.12 -0.09
C VAL A 250 4.60 19.19 -1.12
N ASN A 251 4.84 19.89 -2.24
CA ASN A 251 3.86 20.00 -3.32
C ASN A 251 3.59 18.64 -3.99
N ASP A 252 4.65 17.83 -4.18
CA ASP A 252 4.57 16.51 -4.78
C ASP A 252 5.21 15.47 -3.85
N PRO A 253 4.43 14.59 -3.21
CA PRO A 253 4.93 13.54 -2.32
C PRO A 253 5.90 12.55 -3.00
N HIS A 254 5.80 12.37 -4.33
CA HIS A 254 6.70 11.49 -5.07
C HIS A 254 8.11 12.06 -5.22
N ARG A 255 8.27 13.36 -5.09
CA ARG A 255 9.55 14.07 -5.16
C ARG A 255 10.11 14.46 -3.79
N VAL A 256 9.63 13.83 -2.72
CA VAL A 256 10.02 14.14 -1.34
C VAL A 256 11.53 14.06 -1.12
N ASN A 257 12.22 13.12 -1.75
CA ASN A 257 13.68 12.97 -1.63
C ASN A 257 14.46 14.14 -2.24
N GLU A 258 14.01 14.69 -3.37
CA GLU A 258 14.63 15.86 -3.99
C GLU A 258 14.51 17.09 -3.09
N VAL A 259 13.32 17.27 -2.47
CA VAL A 259 13.08 18.37 -1.54
C VAL A 259 13.87 18.18 -0.25
N ARG A 260 14.02 16.94 0.26
CA ARG A 260 14.87 16.62 1.40
C ARG A 260 16.33 17.02 1.14
N ASP A 261 16.86 16.67 -0.02
CA ASP A 261 18.25 16.98 -0.36
C ASP A 261 18.49 18.50 -0.44
N ALA A 262 17.55 19.23 -1.08
CA ALA A 262 17.57 20.68 -1.11
C ALA A 262 17.44 21.33 0.29
N LEU A 263 16.59 20.76 1.16
CA LEU A 263 16.47 21.19 2.54
C LEU A 263 17.74 20.92 3.34
N SER A 264 18.37 19.76 3.16
CA SER A 264 19.60 19.40 3.85
C SER A 264 20.74 20.35 3.48
N GLU A 265 20.84 20.74 2.19
CA GLU A 265 21.81 21.73 1.74
C GLU A 265 21.52 23.13 2.30
N ALA A 266 20.26 23.57 2.28
CA ALA A 266 19.84 24.87 2.77
C ALA A 266 19.99 25.04 4.28
N MET A 267 19.73 23.97 5.07
CA MET A 267 19.75 24.01 6.53
C MET A 267 21.14 23.75 7.11
N GLY A 268 21.99 22.99 6.40
CA GLY A 268 23.34 22.63 6.81
C GLY A 268 23.41 21.44 7.77
N PRO A 269 24.63 21.02 8.18
CA PRO A 269 24.90 19.77 8.89
C PRO A 269 24.37 19.74 10.35
N ASP A 270 23.99 20.87 10.91
CA ASP A 270 23.42 20.94 12.25
C ASP A 270 21.95 20.46 12.31
N PHE A 271 21.35 20.23 11.14
CA PHE A 271 19.96 19.80 11.03
C PHE A 271 19.85 18.42 10.39
N MET A 272 19.00 17.61 10.94
CA MET A 272 18.60 16.32 10.39
C MET A 272 17.27 16.50 9.66
N VAL A 273 17.26 16.18 8.37
CA VAL A 273 16.06 16.25 7.53
C VAL A 273 15.64 14.83 7.22
N THR A 274 14.50 14.41 7.76
CA THR A 274 14.01 13.03 7.67
C THR A 274 12.69 12.99 6.92
N THR A 275 12.59 12.13 5.93
CA THR A 275 11.36 11.93 5.17
C THR A 275 10.43 10.94 5.87
N TRP A 276 9.12 10.97 5.54
CA TRP A 276 8.14 10.03 6.08
C TRP A 276 8.47 8.54 5.80
N PRO A 277 9.08 8.14 4.65
CA PRO A 277 9.55 6.78 4.46
C PRO A 277 10.69 6.39 5.41
N GLU A 278 11.62 7.30 5.67
CA GLU A 278 12.75 7.07 6.58
C GLU A 278 12.31 6.96 8.05
N ARG A 279 11.21 7.63 8.42
CA ARG A 279 10.62 7.51 9.77
C ARG A 279 9.85 6.21 10.01
N ASN A 280 9.40 5.58 8.93
CA ASN A 280 8.64 4.34 8.99
C ASN A 280 9.33 3.19 8.24
N PRO A 281 10.59 2.86 8.58
CA PRO A 281 11.39 1.89 7.81
C PRO A 281 10.73 0.51 7.77
N ILE A 282 10.13 0.07 8.89
CA ILE A 282 9.45 -1.23 8.97
C ILE A 282 8.31 -1.34 7.94
N LEU A 283 7.50 -0.28 7.80
CA LEU A 283 6.41 -0.26 6.82
C LEU A 283 6.95 -0.32 5.38
N PHE A 284 7.99 0.47 5.07
CA PHE A 284 8.56 0.50 3.72
C PHE A 284 9.33 -0.76 3.36
N ASP A 285 10.02 -1.37 4.31
CA ASP A 285 10.67 -2.66 4.13
C ASP A 285 9.64 -3.78 3.93
N ALA A 286 8.52 -3.74 4.65
CA ALA A 286 7.40 -4.65 4.43
C ALA A 286 6.80 -4.48 3.02
N LEU A 287 6.55 -3.24 2.56
CA LEU A 287 6.06 -2.96 1.20
C LEU A 287 7.05 -3.38 0.11
N ARG A 288 8.37 -3.27 0.38
CA ARG A 288 9.41 -3.75 -0.53
C ARG A 288 9.43 -5.27 -0.59
N LEU A 289 9.35 -5.93 0.57
CA LEU A 289 9.27 -7.40 0.64
C LEU A 289 8.03 -7.92 -0.06
N GLU A 290 6.90 -7.26 0.12
CA GLU A 290 5.66 -7.56 -0.58
C GLU A 290 5.83 -7.51 -2.10
N LYS A 291 6.43 -6.44 -2.64
CA LYS A 291 6.71 -6.33 -4.09
C LYS A 291 7.57 -7.47 -4.60
N TRP A 292 8.60 -7.88 -3.85
CA TRP A 292 9.44 -9.04 -4.19
C TRP A 292 8.65 -10.34 -4.15
N ALA A 293 7.84 -10.57 -3.13
CA ALA A 293 6.99 -11.76 -3.02
C ALA A 293 6.00 -11.83 -4.21
N MET A 294 5.37 -10.71 -4.55
CA MET A 294 4.46 -10.61 -5.70
C MET A 294 5.19 -10.90 -7.02
N PHE A 295 6.39 -10.38 -7.20
CA PHE A 295 7.22 -10.69 -8.37
C PHE A 295 7.51 -12.19 -8.51
N ILE A 296 7.86 -12.86 -7.40
CA ILE A 296 8.11 -14.31 -7.39
C ILE A 296 6.84 -15.10 -7.71
N ILE A 297 5.71 -14.75 -7.10
CA ILE A 297 4.42 -15.39 -7.39
C ILE A 297 4.06 -15.23 -8.87
N LEU A 298 4.21 -14.01 -9.40
CA LEU A 298 3.96 -13.71 -10.81
C LEU A 298 4.86 -14.55 -11.72
N LEU A 299 6.15 -14.66 -11.40
CA LEU A 299 7.10 -15.50 -12.13
C LEU A 299 6.67 -16.97 -12.13
N LEU A 300 6.22 -17.50 -10.99
CA LEU A 300 5.73 -18.89 -10.89
C LEU A 300 4.47 -19.12 -11.73
N ILE A 301 3.49 -18.23 -11.69
CA ILE A 301 2.27 -18.32 -12.49
C ILE A 301 2.62 -18.33 -13.99
N VAL A 302 3.53 -17.44 -14.39
CA VAL A 302 4.04 -17.36 -15.76
C VAL A 302 4.72 -18.67 -16.19
N LEU A 303 5.55 -19.24 -15.31
CA LEU A 303 6.25 -20.50 -15.56
C LEU A 303 5.25 -21.66 -15.76
N VAL A 304 4.24 -21.75 -14.90
CA VAL A 304 3.18 -22.78 -15.02
C VAL A 304 2.41 -22.62 -16.33
N ALA A 305 2.06 -21.38 -16.70
CA ALA A 305 1.37 -21.11 -17.97
C ALA A 305 2.24 -21.52 -19.18
N ALA A 306 3.55 -21.22 -19.16
CA ALA A 306 4.48 -21.60 -20.20
C ALA A 306 4.59 -23.13 -20.34
N PHE A 307 4.76 -23.86 -19.24
CA PHE A 307 4.82 -25.33 -19.27
C PHE A 307 3.52 -25.96 -19.75
N ASN A 308 2.37 -25.40 -19.37
CA ASN A 308 1.07 -25.87 -19.86
C ASN A 308 0.98 -25.73 -21.39
N ILE A 309 1.39 -24.59 -21.96
CA ILE A 309 1.40 -24.39 -23.42
C ILE A 309 2.38 -25.34 -24.12
N ILE A 310 3.61 -25.47 -23.56
CA ILE A 310 4.61 -26.40 -24.13
C ILE A 310 4.06 -27.84 -24.17
N GLY A 311 3.53 -28.32 -23.05
CA GLY A 311 2.96 -29.66 -22.95
C GLY A 311 1.81 -29.91 -23.95
N THR A 312 0.91 -28.93 -24.05
CA THR A 312 -0.20 -28.98 -25.00
C THR A 312 0.27 -29.01 -26.43
N LEU A 313 1.18 -28.12 -26.81
CA LEU A 313 1.66 -28.08 -28.20
C LEU A 313 2.49 -29.31 -28.56
N ILE A 314 3.30 -29.86 -27.63
CA ILE A 314 4.01 -31.12 -27.84
C ILE A 314 3.00 -32.25 -28.10
N MET A 315 1.94 -32.38 -27.31
CA MET A 315 0.90 -33.37 -27.48
C MET A 315 0.19 -33.22 -28.84
N VAL A 316 -0.14 -31.99 -29.24
CA VAL A 316 -0.72 -31.68 -30.54
C VAL A 316 0.25 -32.05 -31.67
N VAL A 317 1.56 -31.82 -31.54
CA VAL A 317 2.57 -32.21 -32.53
C VAL A 317 2.60 -33.70 -32.67
N ILE A 318 2.65 -34.46 -31.58
CA ILE A 318 2.67 -35.95 -31.61
C ILE A 318 1.43 -36.48 -32.31
N GLU A 319 0.24 -35.98 -31.97
CA GLU A 319 -1.03 -36.45 -32.58
C GLU A 319 -1.15 -36.06 -34.06
N LYS A 320 -0.51 -34.96 -34.46
CA LYS A 320 -0.53 -34.46 -35.85
C LYS A 320 0.69 -34.85 -36.67
N THR A 321 1.56 -35.71 -36.15
CA THR A 321 2.81 -36.13 -36.80
C THR A 321 2.58 -36.61 -38.23
N ARG A 322 1.56 -37.46 -38.48
CA ARG A 322 1.22 -37.96 -39.82
C ARG A 322 0.76 -36.84 -40.76
N GLU A 323 -0.09 -35.93 -40.29
CA GLU A 323 -0.56 -34.80 -41.09
C GLU A 323 0.60 -33.84 -41.45
N ILE A 324 1.56 -33.65 -40.51
CA ILE A 324 2.78 -32.86 -40.73
C ILE A 324 3.66 -33.56 -41.79
N GLY A 325 3.82 -34.89 -41.71
CA GLY A 325 4.56 -35.67 -42.67
C GLY A 325 3.98 -35.54 -44.09
N ILE A 326 2.65 -35.63 -44.25
CA ILE A 326 1.97 -35.41 -45.53
C ILE A 326 2.23 -34.01 -46.07
N LEU A 327 2.09 -32.97 -45.24
CA LEU A 327 2.35 -31.59 -45.65
C LEU A 327 3.80 -31.38 -46.11
N LYS A 328 4.78 -31.98 -45.43
CA LYS A 328 6.21 -31.90 -45.81
C LYS A 328 6.47 -32.66 -47.10
N SER A 329 5.86 -33.84 -47.31
CA SER A 329 5.96 -34.62 -48.55
C SER A 329 5.36 -33.88 -49.76
N MET A 330 4.37 -33.00 -49.53
CA MET A 330 3.80 -32.12 -50.55
C MET A 330 4.63 -30.83 -50.77
N GLY A 331 5.80 -30.71 -50.11
CA GLY A 331 6.71 -29.59 -50.29
C GLY A 331 6.52 -28.40 -49.34
N ALA A 332 5.80 -28.58 -48.22
CA ALA A 332 5.69 -27.53 -47.20
C ALA A 332 7.07 -27.26 -46.56
N ARG A 333 7.48 -25.99 -46.55
CA ARG A 333 8.73 -25.53 -45.92
C ARG A 333 8.65 -25.62 -44.39
N GLU A 334 9.76 -25.90 -43.73
CA GLU A 334 9.84 -25.92 -42.26
C GLU A 334 9.29 -24.67 -41.60
N SER A 335 9.60 -23.51 -42.19
CA SER A 335 9.09 -22.22 -41.71
C SER A 335 7.55 -22.08 -41.81
N ALA A 336 6.90 -22.83 -42.69
CA ALA A 336 5.45 -22.85 -42.78
C ALA A 336 4.85 -23.67 -41.62
N ILE A 337 5.45 -24.83 -41.31
CA ILE A 337 5.05 -25.66 -40.16
C ILE A 337 5.27 -24.92 -38.85
N GLU A 338 6.44 -24.30 -38.67
CA GLU A 338 6.74 -23.51 -37.49
C GLU A 338 5.69 -22.39 -37.26
N ARG A 339 5.33 -21.63 -38.30
CA ARG A 339 4.30 -20.60 -38.25
C ARG A 339 2.91 -21.13 -37.88
N ILE A 340 2.54 -22.33 -38.27
CA ILE A 340 1.26 -22.94 -37.90
C ILE A 340 1.19 -23.14 -36.39
N PHE A 341 2.23 -23.70 -35.76
CA PHE A 341 2.26 -23.96 -34.34
C PHE A 341 2.43 -22.67 -33.52
N LEU A 342 3.21 -21.71 -34.02
CA LEU A 342 3.28 -20.36 -33.40
C LEU A 342 1.91 -19.65 -33.41
N ALA A 343 1.15 -19.80 -34.54
CA ALA A 343 -0.19 -19.26 -34.63
C ALA A 343 -1.15 -19.95 -33.64
N GLN A 344 -0.99 -21.26 -33.38
CA GLN A 344 -1.75 -21.96 -32.35
C GLN A 344 -1.46 -21.43 -30.95
N GLY A 345 -0.18 -21.24 -30.59
CA GLY A 345 0.23 -20.61 -29.33
C GLY A 345 -0.34 -19.21 -29.19
N PHE A 346 -0.33 -18.41 -30.25
CA PHE A 346 -0.94 -17.08 -30.28
C PHE A 346 -2.47 -17.12 -30.06
N ILE A 347 -3.18 -18.07 -30.66
CA ILE A 347 -4.64 -18.20 -30.50
C ILE A 347 -4.97 -18.67 -29.07
N ILE A 348 -4.28 -19.68 -28.54
CA ILE A 348 -4.48 -20.19 -27.18
C ILE A 348 -4.20 -19.05 -26.17
N GLY A 349 -3.05 -18.40 -26.32
CA GLY A 349 -2.67 -17.26 -25.48
C GLY A 349 -3.65 -16.11 -25.59
N GLY A 350 -4.06 -15.73 -26.82
CA GLY A 350 -4.97 -14.62 -27.07
C GLY A 350 -6.36 -14.85 -26.47
N VAL A 351 -6.95 -16.02 -26.68
CA VAL A 351 -8.27 -16.35 -26.12
C VAL A 351 -8.20 -16.47 -24.60
N GLY A 352 -7.17 -17.17 -24.07
CA GLY A 352 -6.98 -17.28 -22.62
C GLY A 352 -6.76 -15.92 -21.95
N THR A 353 -5.87 -15.09 -22.51
CA THR A 353 -5.61 -13.74 -22.00
C THR A 353 -6.86 -12.86 -22.05
N ALA A 354 -7.62 -12.90 -23.14
CA ALA A 354 -8.85 -12.12 -23.27
C ALA A 354 -9.91 -12.53 -22.22
N LEU A 355 -10.14 -13.84 -22.06
CA LEU A 355 -11.09 -14.36 -21.06
C LEU A 355 -10.61 -14.05 -19.63
N GLY A 356 -9.32 -14.22 -19.36
CA GLY A 356 -8.72 -13.89 -18.06
C GLY A 356 -8.82 -12.40 -17.73
N THR A 357 -8.57 -11.53 -18.71
CA THR A 357 -8.66 -10.07 -18.54
C THR A 357 -10.10 -9.63 -18.30
N ILE A 358 -11.04 -10.09 -19.10
CA ILE A 358 -12.47 -9.75 -18.94
C ILE A 358 -12.98 -10.26 -17.60
N GLY A 359 -12.69 -11.51 -17.24
CA GLY A 359 -13.09 -12.09 -15.96
C GLY A 359 -12.45 -11.39 -14.76
N GLY A 360 -11.15 -11.08 -14.84
CA GLY A 360 -10.42 -10.36 -13.79
C GLY A 360 -10.95 -8.96 -13.55
N LEU A 361 -11.14 -8.18 -14.60
CA LEU A 361 -11.73 -6.83 -14.51
C LEU A 361 -13.17 -6.86 -13.99
N PHE A 362 -13.96 -7.85 -14.42
CA PHE A 362 -15.32 -8.03 -13.95
C PHE A 362 -15.37 -8.32 -12.44
N VAL A 363 -14.50 -9.22 -11.94
CA VAL A 363 -14.43 -9.51 -10.50
C VAL A 363 -13.90 -8.31 -9.71
N CYS A 364 -12.90 -7.59 -10.22
CA CYS A 364 -12.45 -6.34 -9.59
C CYS A 364 -13.58 -5.30 -9.49
N TYR A 365 -14.41 -5.19 -10.54
CA TYR A 365 -15.58 -4.32 -10.52
C TYR A 365 -16.61 -4.75 -9.46
N LEU A 366 -16.93 -6.06 -9.39
CA LEU A 366 -17.85 -6.60 -8.38
C LEU A 366 -17.34 -6.38 -6.96
N LEU A 367 -16.05 -6.68 -6.70
CA LEU A 367 -15.43 -6.46 -5.40
C LEU A 367 -15.45 -4.99 -4.99
N LYS A 368 -15.20 -4.07 -5.93
CA LYS A 368 -15.16 -2.63 -5.65
C LYS A 368 -16.53 -2.06 -5.27
N TYR A 369 -17.61 -2.51 -5.94
CA TYR A 369 -18.91 -1.86 -5.83
C TYR A 369 -19.98 -2.67 -5.08
N HIS A 370 -19.83 -4.00 -4.99
CA HIS A 370 -20.89 -4.88 -4.46
C HIS A 370 -20.49 -5.65 -3.20
N ILE A 371 -19.19 -5.81 -2.93
CA ILE A 371 -18.74 -6.60 -1.77
C ILE A 371 -18.13 -5.66 -0.74
N LYS A 372 -18.88 -5.46 0.36
CA LYS A 372 -18.40 -4.81 1.58
C LYS A 372 -17.95 -5.90 2.54
N LEU A 373 -16.68 -5.93 2.90
CA LEU A 373 -16.16 -6.88 3.90
C LEU A 373 -16.00 -6.16 5.23
N ASP A 374 -16.87 -6.49 6.18
CA ASP A 374 -16.87 -5.91 7.54
C ASP A 374 -15.54 -6.11 8.28
N ILE A 375 -14.78 -7.16 7.94
CA ILE A 375 -13.46 -7.47 8.55
C ILE A 375 -12.42 -6.38 8.24
N VAL A 376 -12.52 -5.75 7.07
CA VAL A 376 -11.58 -4.69 6.65
C VAL A 376 -11.91 -3.36 7.33
N SER A 377 -13.18 -3.13 7.66
CA SER A 377 -13.65 -1.89 8.29
C SER A 377 -13.12 -1.70 9.72
N GLU A 378 -12.94 -2.79 10.47
CA GLU A 378 -12.42 -2.72 11.85
C GLU A 378 -10.91 -2.43 11.90
N ALA A 379 -10.15 -2.98 10.94
CA ALA A 379 -8.70 -2.84 10.93
C ALA A 379 -8.21 -1.53 10.27
N TYR A 380 -8.96 -1.00 9.29
CA TYR A 380 -8.44 0.07 8.42
C TYR A 380 -9.36 1.28 8.26
N LEU A 381 -10.47 1.39 9.01
CA LEU A 381 -11.47 2.48 8.87
C LEU A 381 -11.90 2.71 7.40
N SER A 382 -11.96 1.66 6.61
CA SER A 382 -12.39 1.70 5.22
C SER A 382 -13.54 0.72 5.01
N ASP A 383 -14.69 1.22 4.57
CA ASP A 383 -15.91 0.42 4.36
C ASP A 383 -15.85 -0.48 3.12
N SER A 384 -14.76 -0.43 2.35
CA SER A 384 -14.58 -1.22 1.13
C SER A 384 -13.14 -1.66 0.94
N ILE A 385 -12.97 -2.79 0.23
CA ILE A 385 -11.63 -3.21 -0.20
C ILE A 385 -11.08 -2.14 -1.15
N PRO A 386 -9.90 -1.56 -0.87
CA PRO A 386 -9.29 -0.60 -1.78
C PRO A 386 -8.81 -1.34 -3.04
N ILE A 387 -9.55 -1.21 -4.13
CA ILE A 387 -9.18 -1.80 -5.42
C ILE A 387 -8.84 -0.68 -6.39
N LEU A 388 -7.60 -0.67 -6.87
CA LEU A 388 -7.10 0.26 -7.85
C LEU A 388 -6.82 -0.50 -9.16
N ILE A 389 -7.65 -0.26 -10.18
CA ILE A 389 -7.43 -0.81 -11.51
C ILE A 389 -6.55 0.18 -12.27
N ASN A 390 -5.27 -0.14 -12.38
CA ASN A 390 -4.33 0.65 -13.16
C ASN A 390 -4.31 0.12 -14.61
N PRO A 391 -4.70 0.94 -15.60
CA PRO A 391 -4.71 0.51 -17.00
C PRO A 391 -3.32 0.08 -17.50
N TRP A 392 -2.25 0.73 -17.02
CA TRP A 392 -0.89 0.40 -17.42
C TRP A 392 -0.46 -0.99 -16.94
N THR A 393 -0.74 -1.32 -15.69
CA THR A 393 -0.49 -2.64 -15.11
C THR A 393 -1.28 -3.72 -15.86
N THR A 394 -2.55 -3.44 -16.18
CA THR A 394 -3.40 -4.36 -16.98
C THR A 394 -2.81 -4.60 -18.38
N VAL A 395 -2.39 -3.55 -19.08
CA VAL A 395 -1.74 -3.67 -20.41
C VAL A 395 -0.45 -4.46 -20.30
N LEU A 396 0.37 -4.21 -19.28
CA LEU A 396 1.61 -4.95 -19.04
C LEU A 396 1.35 -6.45 -18.86
N VAL A 397 0.34 -6.85 -18.09
CA VAL A 397 -0.06 -8.25 -17.89
C VAL A 397 -0.51 -8.87 -19.20
N VAL A 398 -1.33 -8.19 -19.99
CA VAL A 398 -1.80 -8.68 -21.29
C VAL A 398 -0.65 -8.88 -22.26
N VAL A 399 0.23 -7.91 -22.40
CA VAL A 399 1.37 -7.98 -23.33
C VAL A 399 2.36 -9.05 -22.89
N SER A 400 2.73 -9.11 -21.62
CA SER A 400 3.65 -10.12 -21.10
C SER A 400 3.08 -11.53 -21.24
N SER A 401 1.80 -11.75 -20.95
CA SER A 401 1.12 -13.03 -21.17
C SER A 401 1.20 -13.47 -22.64
N MET A 402 0.93 -12.56 -23.58
CA MET A 402 1.03 -12.86 -25.01
C MET A 402 2.47 -13.21 -25.44
N VAL A 403 3.46 -12.44 -24.98
CA VAL A 403 4.88 -12.71 -25.27
C VAL A 403 5.30 -14.09 -24.76
N ILE A 404 4.86 -14.45 -23.54
CA ILE A 404 5.18 -15.73 -22.93
C ILE A 404 4.49 -16.87 -23.68
N CYS A 405 3.22 -16.73 -24.04
CA CYS A 405 2.49 -17.76 -24.80
C CYS A 405 3.14 -18.04 -26.15
N VAL A 406 3.54 -17.00 -26.89
CA VAL A 406 4.25 -17.13 -28.16
C VAL A 406 5.65 -17.71 -27.95
N GLY A 407 6.38 -17.23 -26.95
CA GLY A 407 7.72 -17.72 -26.60
C GLY A 407 7.72 -19.21 -26.21
N ALA A 408 6.74 -19.64 -25.41
CA ALA A 408 6.57 -21.04 -25.03
C ALA A 408 6.25 -21.92 -26.24
N ALA A 409 5.55 -21.41 -27.25
CA ALA A 409 5.23 -22.12 -28.47
C ALA A 409 6.44 -22.35 -29.40
N VAL A 410 7.53 -21.60 -29.27
CA VAL A 410 8.70 -21.66 -30.16
C VAL A 410 9.36 -23.04 -30.12
N TYR A 411 9.54 -23.61 -28.93
CA TYR A 411 10.19 -24.93 -28.80
C TYR A 411 9.39 -26.04 -29.48
N PRO A 412 8.09 -26.26 -29.18
CA PRO A 412 7.29 -27.26 -29.88
C PRO A 412 7.16 -27.00 -31.40
N ALA A 413 7.04 -25.75 -31.81
CA ALA A 413 6.94 -25.38 -33.22
C ALA A 413 8.21 -25.78 -34.03
N ARG A 414 9.39 -25.55 -33.46
CA ARG A 414 10.66 -25.99 -34.08
C ARG A 414 10.80 -27.48 -34.09
N GLN A 415 10.35 -28.19 -33.04
CA GLN A 415 10.35 -29.66 -33.02
C GLN A 415 9.45 -30.20 -34.12
N ALA A 416 8.24 -29.67 -34.29
CA ALA A 416 7.32 -30.07 -35.38
C ALA A 416 7.91 -29.79 -36.76
N ALA A 417 8.59 -28.66 -36.95
CA ALA A 417 9.21 -28.31 -38.23
C ALA A 417 10.36 -29.22 -38.63
N ARG A 418 11.06 -29.84 -37.67
CA ARG A 418 12.21 -30.72 -37.90
C ARG A 418 11.83 -32.21 -38.06
N LEU A 419 10.56 -32.60 -37.94
CA LEU A 419 10.12 -33.98 -38.12
C LEU A 419 10.49 -34.51 -39.52
N ASP A 420 11.06 -35.72 -39.59
CA ASP A 420 11.34 -36.39 -40.84
C ASP A 420 10.04 -36.93 -41.45
N PRO A 421 9.70 -36.58 -42.71
CA PRO A 421 8.48 -37.06 -43.35
C PRO A 421 8.45 -38.58 -43.50
N VAL A 422 9.61 -39.27 -43.64
CA VAL A 422 9.68 -40.70 -43.76
C VAL A 422 9.35 -41.42 -42.47
N GLU A 423 9.90 -40.94 -41.33
CA GLU A 423 9.58 -41.45 -40.00
C GLU A 423 8.12 -41.16 -39.62
N ALA A 424 7.63 -39.94 -39.93
CA ALA A 424 6.27 -39.51 -39.64
C ALA A 424 5.18 -40.35 -40.36
N LEU A 425 5.49 -40.94 -41.53
CA LEU A 425 4.57 -41.78 -42.30
C LEU A 425 4.72 -43.26 -41.97
N ARG A 426 5.84 -43.70 -41.37
CA ARG A 426 6.15 -45.08 -41.04
C ARG A 426 5.56 -45.56 -39.70
N HIS A 427 5.26 -44.63 -38.77
CA HIS A 427 4.60 -44.96 -37.51
C HIS A 427 3.10 -45.22 -37.74
N GLU A 428 2.71 -46.48 -37.68
CA GLU A 428 1.33 -46.93 -37.50
C GLU A 428 0.90 -46.80 -36.05
#